data_93f3fc8e0988cd87a3e24a83e02e2345
#
_entry.id   93f3fc8e0988cd87a3e24a83e02e2345
#
_cell.length_a   1.000
_cell.length_b   1.000
_cell.length_c   1.000
_cell.angle_alpha   90.00
_cell.angle_beta   90.00
_cell.angle_gamma   90.00
#
_symmetry.space_group_name_H-M   'P 1'
#
loop_
_entity.id
_entity.type
_entity.pdbx_description
1 polymer ?
#
loop_
_entity_poly.entity_id
_entity_poly.type
_entity_poly.pdbx_seq_one_letter_code
_entity_poly.pdbx_strand_id
1 'polypeptide(L)'
;MAKMIFINLPVIDLARATAFYQAVGAEKNEQFCDGTASCMVFSETIHAMLLTHDKFSQFTHKKIADARTSCEVLICLSADSREAVDDMVGKAQAAGGGVDPCPKQDYGCMYGRSFEDPDGHIWEVMWMDVAAAMAAQSAAVDA
;
A
#
# COMPACT_ATOMS: atom_id res chain seq x y z
N MET A 1 -0.12 10.12 22.37
CA MET A 1 -0.29 8.90 21.58
C MET A 1 -0.02 9.19 20.11
N ALA A 2 0.69 8.30 19.43
CA ALA A 2 0.88 8.40 17.99
C ALA A 2 -0.48 8.27 17.29
N LYS A 3 -0.68 9.07 16.25
CA LYS A 3 -1.88 8.93 15.40
C LYS A 3 -1.80 7.63 14.61
N MET A 4 -2.94 7.02 14.40
CA MET A 4 -3.08 5.83 13.57
C MET A 4 -3.77 6.22 12.27
N ILE A 5 -3.44 5.54 11.20
CA ILE A 5 -4.16 5.70 9.93
C ILE A 5 -4.91 4.41 9.60
N PHE A 6 -6.17 4.56 9.18
CA PHE A 6 -7.02 3.48 8.70
C PHE A 6 -7.46 3.84 7.29
N ILE A 7 -6.88 3.17 6.32
CA ILE A 7 -7.16 3.42 4.90
C ILE A 7 -8.30 2.50 4.48
N ASN A 8 -9.47 3.06 4.21
CA ASN A 8 -10.62 2.28 3.78
C ASN A 8 -10.57 2.09 2.26
N LEU A 9 -10.53 0.84 1.82
CA LEU A 9 -10.43 0.48 0.41
C LEU A 9 -11.64 -0.35 0.00
N PRO A 10 -12.38 0.06 -1.05
CA PRO A 10 -13.47 -0.77 -1.57
C PRO A 10 -12.89 -1.95 -2.35
N VAL A 11 -13.42 -3.15 -2.10
CA VAL A 11 -12.98 -4.37 -2.77
C VAL A 11 -14.18 -5.16 -3.27
N ILE A 12 -14.03 -5.80 -4.44
CA ILE A 12 -15.10 -6.59 -5.05
C ILE A 12 -15.24 -7.95 -4.36
N ASP A 13 -14.09 -8.58 -4.04
CA ASP A 13 -14.05 -9.90 -3.40
C ASP A 13 -13.22 -9.79 -2.11
N LEU A 14 -13.91 -9.77 -0.97
CA LEU A 14 -13.28 -9.55 0.33
C LEU A 14 -12.28 -10.67 0.69
N ALA A 15 -12.64 -11.92 0.41
CA ALA A 15 -11.77 -13.06 0.73
C ALA A 15 -10.47 -13.01 -0.10
N ARG A 16 -10.59 -12.71 -1.39
CA ARG A 16 -9.45 -12.58 -2.29
C ARG A 16 -8.55 -11.41 -1.90
N ALA A 17 -9.14 -10.25 -1.60
CA ALA A 17 -8.40 -9.08 -1.16
C ALA A 17 -7.67 -9.35 0.16
N THR A 18 -8.33 -9.98 1.12
CA THR A 18 -7.73 -10.35 2.41
C THR A 18 -6.52 -11.25 2.22
N ALA A 19 -6.65 -12.29 1.40
CA ALA A 19 -5.55 -13.21 1.10
C ALA A 19 -4.37 -12.48 0.44
N PHE A 20 -4.64 -11.54 -0.47
CA PHE A 20 -3.61 -10.74 -1.12
C PHE A 20 -2.81 -9.94 -0.09
N TYR A 21 -3.48 -9.21 0.79
CA TYR A 21 -2.79 -8.37 1.78
C TYR A 21 -2.05 -9.20 2.82
N GLN A 22 -2.55 -10.38 3.18
CA GLN A 22 -1.78 -11.32 4.02
C GLN A 22 -0.50 -11.76 3.30
N ALA A 23 -0.58 -12.03 2.02
CA ALA A 23 0.58 -12.48 1.23
C ALA A 23 1.67 -11.40 1.14
N VAL A 24 1.31 -10.12 1.08
CA VAL A 24 2.29 -9.03 1.03
C VAL A 24 2.79 -8.60 2.41
N GLY A 25 2.35 -9.26 3.47
CA GLY A 25 2.92 -9.07 4.80
C GLY A 25 2.04 -8.40 5.84
N ALA A 26 0.81 -8.05 5.50
CA ALA A 26 -0.13 -7.51 6.49
C ALA A 26 -0.73 -8.63 7.33
N GLU A 27 -0.98 -8.34 8.60
CA GLU A 27 -1.65 -9.28 9.50
C GLU A 27 -3.13 -8.94 9.60
N LYS A 28 -3.98 -9.97 9.55
CA LYS A 28 -5.42 -9.80 9.72
C LYS A 28 -5.76 -9.66 11.20
N ASN A 29 -6.45 -8.58 11.56
CA ASN A 29 -6.97 -8.40 12.92
C ASN A 29 -8.40 -8.95 12.98
N GLU A 30 -8.55 -10.16 13.50
CA GLU A 30 -9.83 -10.88 13.54
C GLU A 30 -10.91 -10.14 14.34
N GLN A 31 -10.54 -9.33 15.34
CA GLN A 31 -11.51 -8.60 16.15
C GLN A 31 -12.32 -7.58 15.34
N PHE A 32 -11.74 -7.08 14.26
CA PHE A 32 -12.36 -6.06 13.42
C PHE A 32 -12.68 -6.59 12.02
N CYS A 33 -12.92 -7.90 11.93
CA CYS A 33 -13.29 -8.54 10.68
C CYS A 33 -14.69 -9.14 10.78
N ASP A 34 -15.44 -9.04 9.68
CA ASP A 34 -16.72 -9.71 9.51
C ASP A 34 -16.93 -10.03 8.03
N GLY A 35 -18.15 -10.36 7.63
CA GLY A 35 -18.45 -10.66 6.23
C GLY A 35 -18.38 -9.46 5.28
N THR A 36 -18.25 -8.24 5.81
CA THR A 36 -18.23 -6.99 5.03
C THR A 36 -16.93 -6.23 5.11
N ALA A 37 -16.04 -6.58 6.05
CA ALA A 37 -14.81 -5.85 6.31
C ALA A 37 -13.69 -6.75 6.82
N SER A 38 -12.46 -6.45 6.40
CA SER A 38 -11.25 -7.05 6.94
C SER A 38 -10.27 -5.95 7.35
N CYS A 39 -9.76 -6.02 8.57
CA CYS A 39 -8.74 -5.10 9.05
C CYS A 39 -7.35 -5.72 8.82
N MET A 40 -6.55 -5.07 7.98
CA MET A 40 -5.19 -5.50 7.65
C MET A 40 -4.19 -4.58 8.32
N VAL A 41 -3.29 -5.15 9.12
CA VAL A 41 -2.35 -4.41 9.96
C VAL A 41 -0.96 -4.50 9.33
N PHE A 42 -0.43 -3.36 8.89
CA PHE A 42 0.96 -3.27 8.39
C PHE A 42 1.93 -2.96 9.52
N SER A 43 1.50 -2.13 10.48
CA SER A 43 2.26 -1.77 11.66
C SER A 43 1.31 -1.33 12.77
N GLU A 44 1.83 -0.96 13.92
CA GLU A 44 1.02 -0.45 15.03
C GLU A 44 0.16 0.76 14.65
N THR A 45 0.62 1.56 13.67
CA THR A 45 -0.04 2.81 13.29
C THR A 45 -0.67 2.79 11.91
N ILE A 46 -0.38 1.78 11.08
CA ILE A 46 -0.81 1.73 9.67
C ILE A 46 -1.72 0.53 9.43
N HIS A 47 -2.96 0.82 9.04
CA HIS A 47 -4.00 -0.18 8.81
C HIS A 47 -4.69 0.08 7.49
N ALA A 48 -5.08 -0.99 6.81
CA ALA A 48 -6.00 -0.92 5.67
C ALA A 48 -7.27 -1.68 6.04
N MET A 49 -8.42 -1.00 5.88
CA MET A 49 -9.73 -1.62 6.04
C MET A 49 -10.25 -1.99 4.67
N LEU A 50 -10.32 -3.28 4.39
CA LEU A 50 -10.90 -3.78 3.16
C LEU A 50 -12.40 -3.91 3.35
N LEU A 51 -13.16 -3.18 2.55
CA LEU A 51 -14.61 -3.10 2.69
C LEU A 51 -15.28 -3.59 1.41
N THR A 52 -16.34 -4.38 1.54
CA THR A 52 -17.20 -4.65 0.38
C THR A 52 -17.76 -3.33 -0.15
N HIS A 53 -18.17 -3.29 -1.42
CA HIS A 53 -18.76 -2.09 -2.01
C HIS A 53 -20.00 -1.62 -1.25
N ASP A 54 -20.86 -2.55 -0.83
CA ASP A 54 -22.05 -2.20 -0.02
C ASP A 54 -21.64 -1.55 1.32
N LYS A 55 -20.63 -2.09 1.98
CA LYS A 55 -20.14 -1.53 3.24
C LYS A 55 -19.51 -0.16 3.03
N PHE A 56 -18.67 -0.01 2.03
CA PHE A 56 -18.02 1.26 1.70
C PHE A 56 -19.06 2.35 1.41
N SER A 57 -20.11 2.01 0.69
CA SER A 57 -21.18 2.94 0.33
C SER A 57 -21.97 3.45 1.52
N GLN A 58 -21.88 2.82 2.69
CA GLN A 58 -22.49 3.32 3.92
C GLN A 58 -21.74 4.53 4.50
N PHE A 59 -20.49 4.74 4.09
CA PHE A 59 -19.64 5.81 4.63
C PHE A 59 -19.54 7.03 3.71
N THR A 60 -20.00 6.94 2.47
CA THR A 60 -19.95 8.06 1.53
C THR A 60 -21.12 8.00 0.54
N HIS A 61 -21.61 9.18 0.14
CA HIS A 61 -22.61 9.30 -0.92
C HIS A 61 -21.98 9.37 -2.32
N LYS A 62 -20.65 9.51 -2.40
CA LYS A 62 -19.98 9.56 -3.69
C LYS A 62 -19.95 8.19 -4.34
N LYS A 63 -19.95 8.17 -5.67
CA LYS A 63 -19.77 6.95 -6.43
C LYS A 63 -18.38 6.35 -6.15
N ILE A 64 -18.34 5.04 -5.92
CA ILE A 64 -17.07 4.33 -5.76
C ILE A 64 -16.32 4.38 -7.09
N ALA A 65 -15.07 4.87 -7.05
CA ALA A 65 -14.21 4.91 -8.23
C ALA A 65 -13.76 3.51 -8.63
N ASP A 66 -13.63 3.28 -9.93
CA ASP A 66 -13.00 2.06 -10.44
C ASP A 66 -11.48 2.27 -10.45
N ALA A 67 -10.81 1.70 -9.47
CA ALA A 67 -9.36 1.86 -9.30
C ALA A 67 -8.56 1.19 -10.44
N ARG A 68 -9.17 0.34 -11.25
CA ARG A 68 -8.52 -0.25 -12.41
C ARG A 68 -8.35 0.74 -13.55
N THR A 69 -9.18 1.76 -13.62
CA THR A 69 -9.20 2.75 -14.71
C THR A 69 -8.90 4.16 -14.25
N SER A 70 -9.00 4.44 -12.94
CA SER A 70 -8.78 5.76 -12.36
C SER A 70 -7.93 5.62 -11.10
N CYS A 71 -7.03 6.58 -10.89
CA CYS A 71 -6.17 6.61 -9.70
C CYS A 71 -6.35 7.96 -9.00
N GLU A 72 -6.83 7.92 -7.77
CA GLU A 72 -6.91 9.12 -6.94
C GLU A 72 -5.67 9.28 -6.06
N VAL A 73 -5.20 8.16 -5.48
CA VAL A 73 -4.10 8.20 -4.51
C VAL A 73 -3.08 7.13 -4.81
N LEU A 74 -1.83 7.41 -4.49
CA LEU A 74 -0.74 6.46 -4.44
C LEU A 74 -0.37 6.29 -2.97
N ILE A 75 -0.51 5.07 -2.44
CA ILE A 75 -0.27 4.81 -1.02
C ILE A 75 1.14 4.26 -0.88
N CYS A 76 2.02 5.02 -0.26
CA CYS A 76 3.43 4.66 -0.15
C CYS A 76 3.76 4.15 1.24
N LEU A 77 4.35 2.96 1.31
CA LEU A 77 4.90 2.37 2.53
C LEU A 77 6.42 2.43 2.50
N SER A 78 7.02 2.70 3.66
CA SER A 78 8.47 2.60 3.81
C SER A 78 8.90 1.13 3.90
N ALA A 79 10.13 0.87 3.51
CA ALA A 79 10.79 -0.43 3.68
C ALA A 79 12.20 -0.22 4.22
N ASP A 80 12.74 -1.24 4.89
CA ASP A 80 14.01 -1.13 5.61
C ASP A 80 15.23 -1.30 4.71
N SER A 81 15.05 -1.77 3.49
CA SER A 81 16.14 -2.03 2.54
C SER A 81 15.61 -2.09 1.11
N ARG A 82 16.52 -2.01 0.14
CA ARG A 82 16.19 -2.23 -1.27
C ARG A 82 15.64 -3.64 -1.50
N GLU A 83 16.22 -4.63 -0.83
CA GLU A 83 15.78 -6.02 -0.92
C GLU A 83 14.37 -6.19 -0.37
N ALA A 84 14.01 -5.48 0.70
CA ALA A 84 12.66 -5.50 1.25
C ALA A 84 11.63 -4.91 0.29
N VAL A 85 12.00 -3.88 -0.48
CA VAL A 85 11.16 -3.32 -1.55
C VAL A 85 10.88 -4.39 -2.61
N ASP A 86 11.93 -5.02 -3.12
CA ASP A 86 11.79 -6.07 -4.15
C ASP A 86 11.00 -7.27 -3.63
N ASP A 87 11.22 -7.66 -2.38
CA ASP A 87 10.53 -8.78 -1.75
C ASP A 87 9.02 -8.54 -1.68
N MET A 88 8.60 -7.36 -1.24
CA MET A 88 7.18 -7.03 -1.14
C MET A 88 6.50 -7.03 -2.51
N VAL A 89 7.15 -6.44 -3.52
CA VAL A 89 6.62 -6.43 -4.90
C VAL A 89 6.55 -7.84 -5.47
N GLY A 90 7.55 -8.68 -5.20
CA GLY A 90 7.55 -10.08 -5.61
C GLY A 90 6.42 -10.88 -4.97
N LYS A 91 6.14 -10.64 -3.69
CA LYS A 91 5.01 -11.27 -2.98
C LYS A 91 3.66 -10.82 -3.56
N ALA A 92 3.54 -9.54 -3.92
CA ALA A 92 2.35 -9.03 -4.57
C ALA A 92 2.12 -9.72 -5.93
N GLN A 93 3.18 -9.87 -6.72
CA GLN A 93 3.11 -10.57 -8.00
C GLN A 93 2.66 -12.03 -7.83
N ALA A 94 3.27 -12.74 -6.89
CA ALA A 94 2.93 -14.13 -6.61
C ALA A 94 1.48 -14.29 -6.14
N ALA A 95 0.91 -13.27 -5.49
CA ALA A 95 -0.47 -13.27 -5.01
C ALA A 95 -1.48 -12.77 -6.06
N GLY A 96 -1.05 -12.52 -7.30
CA GLY A 96 -1.92 -12.11 -8.40
C GLY A 96 -2.06 -10.61 -8.59
N GLY A 97 -1.24 -9.81 -7.92
CA GLY A 97 -1.22 -8.36 -8.11
C GLY A 97 -0.44 -7.92 -9.35
N GLY A 98 -0.62 -6.66 -9.76
CA GLY A 98 0.16 -6.05 -10.82
C GLY A 98 1.51 -5.55 -10.30
N VAL A 99 2.52 -5.57 -11.15
CA VAL A 99 3.89 -5.18 -10.79
C VAL A 99 4.27 -3.90 -11.54
N ASP A 100 4.83 -2.96 -10.79
CA ASP A 100 5.34 -1.69 -11.31
C ASP A 100 4.32 -0.92 -12.16
N PRO A 101 3.08 -0.69 -11.67
CA PRO A 101 2.14 0.18 -12.39
C PRO A 101 2.67 1.62 -12.50
N CYS A 102 3.53 2.04 -11.58
CA CYS A 102 4.28 3.29 -11.65
C CYS A 102 5.72 3.01 -12.04
N PRO A 103 6.43 3.97 -12.67
CA PRO A 103 7.84 3.80 -13.01
C PRO A 103 8.68 3.55 -11.74
N LYS A 104 9.65 2.63 -11.85
CA LYS A 104 10.65 2.44 -10.80
C LYS A 104 11.44 3.72 -10.58
N GLN A 105 11.78 3.99 -9.34
CA GLN A 105 12.60 5.13 -8.95
C GLN A 105 13.87 4.62 -8.26
N ASP A 106 15.01 4.94 -8.80
CA ASP A 106 16.30 4.57 -8.21
C ASP A 106 17.25 5.76 -8.31
N TYR A 107 17.46 6.41 -7.19
CA TYR A 107 18.34 7.57 -7.08
C TYR A 107 19.58 7.25 -6.22
N GLY A 108 19.91 5.97 -6.08
CA GLY A 108 21.02 5.52 -5.22
C GLY A 108 20.68 5.53 -3.75
N CYS A 109 20.36 6.70 -3.19
CA CYS A 109 19.95 6.86 -1.79
C CYS A 109 18.45 6.59 -1.56
N MET A 110 17.68 6.43 -2.61
CA MET A 110 16.25 6.11 -2.57
C MET A 110 15.92 5.10 -3.66
N TYR A 111 15.17 4.08 -3.29
CA TYR A 111 14.70 3.06 -4.24
C TYR A 111 13.23 2.77 -3.99
N GLY A 112 12.42 2.92 -5.04
CA GLY A 112 10.99 2.73 -4.97
C GLY A 112 10.43 1.91 -6.11
N ARG A 113 9.46 1.07 -5.80
CA ARG A 113 8.68 0.28 -6.75
C ARG A 113 7.20 0.36 -6.36
N SER A 114 6.35 -0.22 -7.16
CA SER A 114 4.92 -0.24 -6.92
C SER A 114 4.29 -1.57 -7.25
N PHE A 115 3.10 -1.79 -6.72
CA PHE A 115 2.26 -2.93 -7.08
C PHE A 115 0.78 -2.50 -7.04
N GLU A 116 -0.05 -3.25 -7.74
CA GLU A 116 -1.51 -3.12 -7.65
C GLU A 116 -2.09 -4.29 -6.91
N ASP A 117 -3.11 -4.03 -6.10
CA ASP A 117 -3.92 -5.10 -5.53
C ASP A 117 -4.91 -5.64 -6.58
N PRO A 118 -5.69 -6.70 -6.27
CA PRO A 118 -6.65 -7.26 -7.23
C PRO A 118 -7.73 -6.29 -7.72
N ASP A 119 -7.98 -5.22 -6.98
CA ASP A 119 -8.97 -4.20 -7.33
C ASP A 119 -8.37 -3.02 -8.08
N GLY A 120 -7.06 -2.96 -8.23
CA GLY A 120 -6.36 -1.88 -8.92
C GLY A 120 -5.84 -0.77 -8.02
N HIS A 121 -5.99 -0.90 -6.71
CA HIS A 121 -5.41 0.07 -5.78
C HIS A 121 -3.89 0.00 -5.83
N ILE A 122 -3.24 1.16 -5.98
CA ILE A 122 -1.79 1.24 -6.17
C ILE A 122 -1.09 1.53 -4.85
N TRP A 123 -0.13 0.67 -4.54
CA TRP A 123 0.77 0.83 -3.41
C TRP A 123 2.19 1.03 -3.92
N GLU A 124 2.86 2.03 -3.36
CA GLU A 124 4.30 2.22 -3.56
C GLU A 124 5.04 1.68 -2.35
N VAL A 125 6.23 1.15 -2.57
CA VAL A 125 7.13 0.68 -1.51
C VAL A 125 8.46 1.36 -1.71
N MET A 126 8.95 2.05 -0.70
CA MET A 126 10.14 2.88 -0.82
C MET A 126 11.11 2.65 0.34
N TRP A 127 12.36 2.48 -0.03
CA TRP A 127 13.47 2.57 0.91
C TRP A 127 14.24 3.85 0.66
N MET A 128 14.71 4.48 1.71
CA MET A 128 15.56 5.66 1.63
C MET A 128 16.68 5.57 2.66
N ASP A 129 17.90 5.82 2.23
CA ASP A 129 19.01 6.13 3.11
C ASP A 129 18.89 7.62 3.46
N VAL A 130 18.30 7.90 4.61
CA VAL A 130 17.98 9.28 5.03
C VAL A 130 19.24 10.12 5.14
N ALA A 131 20.33 9.57 5.70
CA ALA A 131 21.58 10.30 5.86
C ALA A 131 22.18 10.67 4.50
N ALA A 132 22.22 9.72 3.56
CA ALA A 132 22.74 9.97 2.21
C ALA A 132 21.85 10.93 1.43
N ALA A 133 20.52 10.82 1.57
CA ALA A 133 19.56 11.73 0.92
C ALA A 133 19.72 13.17 1.44
N MET A 134 19.86 13.35 2.74
CA MET A 134 20.09 14.67 3.34
C MET A 134 21.42 15.26 2.93
N ALA A 135 22.48 14.46 2.86
CA ALA A 135 23.81 14.90 2.40
C ALA A 135 23.76 15.36 0.95
N ALA A 136 23.07 14.64 0.07
CA ALA A 136 22.91 15.01 -1.33
C ALA A 136 22.12 16.32 -1.48
N GLN A 137 21.06 16.50 -0.69
CA GLN A 137 20.27 17.72 -0.68
C GLN A 137 21.06 18.92 -0.19
N SER A 138 21.85 18.79 0.89
CA SER A 138 22.72 19.85 1.39
C SER A 138 23.78 20.25 0.35
N ALA A 139 24.42 19.29 -0.31
CA ALA A 139 25.40 19.55 -1.37
C ALA A 139 24.76 20.31 -2.54
N ALA A 140 23.52 19.98 -2.92
CA ALA A 140 22.79 20.68 -3.97
C ALA A 140 22.45 22.13 -3.61
N VAL A 141 22.16 22.39 -2.32
CA VAL A 141 21.87 23.75 -1.81
C VAL A 141 23.13 24.60 -1.73
N ASP A 142 24.26 24.00 -1.38
CA ASP A 142 25.56 24.69 -1.21
C ASP A 142 26.30 24.90 -2.56
N ALA A 143 25.81 24.32 -3.63
CA ALA A 143 26.44 24.41 -4.96
C ALA A 143 26.06 25.73 -5.73
#